data_cf59a027ba5f5111b3587373c8c39dd9
#
_entry.id   cf59a027ba5f5111b3587373c8c39dd9
#
_cell.length_a   1.000
_cell.length_b   1.000
_cell.length_c   1.000
_cell.angle_alpha   90.00
_cell.angle_beta   90.00
_cell.angle_gamma   90.00
#
_symmetry.space_group_name_H-M   'P 1'
#
loop_
_entity.id
_entity.type
_entity.pdbx_description
1 polymer ?
#
loop_
_entity_poly.entity_id
_entity_poly.type
_entity_poly.pdbx_seq_one_letter_code
_entity_poly.pdbx_strand_id
1 'polypeptide(L)'
;MAGDKTAWEPRLAALCAVDGLSTDMRLFERKFSTHELHNSLALIKFSSLRTSSAGRIFDAAAALLDLCDVQTYEGEAALYLQTLAESYVGQCGFAMDSSYFDKCSHAPSRPAKALMQGILDDLARGKPKNYIAAKFHFSLVRLIGLTAADMKVRNICFSGGVFQNALLTDWIRHEHAAKHQLFFHAALSPNDENISFGQVAFYENKIRSVHEKEENMKSMNSN
;
A
#
# COMPACT_ATOMS: atom_id res chain seq x y z
N MET A 1 -0.40 -14.40 8.89
CA MET A 1 -0.75 -15.29 7.77
C MET A 1 -0.62 -14.50 6.49
N ALA A 2 0.13 -14.97 5.54
CA ALA A 2 0.18 -14.45 4.18
C ALA A 2 -0.03 -15.65 3.26
N GLY A 3 -0.79 -15.52 2.23
CA GLY A 3 -1.10 -16.57 1.27
C GLY A 3 -2.18 -16.06 0.34
N ASP A 4 -2.41 -16.76 -0.75
CA ASP A 4 -3.33 -16.33 -1.81
C ASP A 4 -4.75 -16.05 -1.30
N LYS A 5 -5.18 -16.81 -0.29
CA LYS A 5 -6.51 -16.61 0.30
C LYS A 5 -6.70 -15.19 0.89
N THR A 6 -5.65 -14.57 1.42
CA THR A 6 -5.75 -13.17 1.92
C THR A 6 -5.91 -12.16 0.80
N ALA A 7 -5.59 -12.52 -0.44
CA ALA A 7 -5.83 -11.68 -1.62
C ALA A 7 -7.29 -11.72 -2.07
N TRP A 8 -8.00 -12.81 -1.81
CA TRP A 8 -9.40 -12.98 -2.16
C TRP A 8 -10.36 -12.67 -1.03
N GLU A 9 -9.90 -12.75 0.23
CA GLU A 9 -10.69 -12.48 1.42
C GLU A 9 -10.10 -11.31 2.22
N PRO A 10 -10.44 -10.04 1.90
CA PRO A 10 -10.05 -8.85 2.65
C PRO A 10 -10.27 -8.97 4.16
N ARG A 11 -11.36 -9.67 4.59
CA ARG A 11 -11.61 -9.95 6.01
C ARG A 11 -10.47 -10.72 6.69
N LEU A 12 -9.79 -11.63 5.97
CA LEU A 12 -8.61 -12.35 6.48
C LEU A 12 -7.39 -11.43 6.55
N ALA A 13 -7.21 -10.55 5.55
CA ALA A 13 -6.15 -9.54 5.58
C ALA A 13 -6.33 -8.61 6.79
N ALA A 14 -7.56 -8.18 7.08
CA ALA A 14 -7.88 -7.37 8.26
C ALA A 14 -7.56 -8.12 9.56
N LEU A 15 -8.01 -9.37 9.70
CA LEU A 15 -7.75 -10.18 10.88
C LEU A 15 -6.25 -10.35 11.15
N CYS A 16 -5.46 -10.58 10.10
CA CYS A 16 -3.99 -10.65 10.20
C CYS A 16 -3.36 -9.30 10.56
N ALA A 17 -3.88 -8.21 10.00
CA ALA A 17 -3.31 -6.88 10.19
C ALA A 17 -3.55 -6.34 11.61
N VAL A 18 -4.65 -6.73 12.26
CA VAL A 18 -4.95 -6.32 13.64
C VAL A 18 -4.41 -7.28 14.70
N ASP A 19 -3.81 -8.40 14.32
CA ASP A 19 -3.22 -9.34 15.27
C ASP A 19 -2.23 -8.65 16.20
N GLY A 20 -2.43 -8.78 17.52
CA GLY A 20 -1.65 -8.09 18.55
C GLY A 20 -2.00 -6.61 18.76
N LEU A 21 -3.09 -6.11 18.17
CA LEU A 21 -3.69 -4.81 18.50
C LEU A 21 -4.88 -4.99 19.45
N SER A 22 -5.20 -3.93 20.19
CA SER A 22 -6.44 -3.88 20.99
C SER A 22 -7.63 -3.73 20.06
N THR A 23 -8.34 -4.82 19.79
CA THR A 23 -9.43 -4.86 18.81
C THR A 23 -10.67 -5.52 19.44
N ASP A 24 -11.82 -4.91 19.21
CA ASP A 24 -13.11 -5.54 19.55
C ASP A 24 -13.39 -6.69 18.56
N MET A 25 -13.27 -7.92 19.04
CA MET A 25 -13.44 -9.13 18.22
C MET A 25 -14.85 -9.27 17.66
N ARG A 26 -15.86 -8.59 18.21
CA ARG A 26 -17.22 -8.55 17.64
C ARG A 26 -17.25 -8.02 16.20
N LEU A 27 -16.24 -7.21 15.82
CA LEU A 27 -16.04 -6.78 14.44
C LEU A 27 -15.85 -7.97 13.48
N PHE A 28 -15.16 -9.02 13.92
CA PHE A 28 -14.87 -10.21 13.13
C PHE A 28 -15.92 -11.31 13.27
N GLU A 29 -16.61 -11.39 14.42
CA GLU A 29 -17.73 -12.34 14.64
C GLU A 29 -18.85 -12.18 13.62
N ARG A 30 -19.04 -10.97 13.07
CA ARG A 30 -20.00 -10.70 12.00
C ARG A 30 -19.54 -11.15 10.61
N LYS A 31 -18.22 -11.32 10.42
CA LYS A 31 -17.57 -11.57 9.13
C LYS A 31 -17.21 -13.04 8.92
N PHE A 32 -17.19 -13.81 10.00
CA PHE A 32 -16.79 -15.22 10.01
C PHE A 32 -17.80 -16.04 10.82
N SER A 33 -18.01 -17.29 10.43
CA SER A 33 -18.58 -18.25 11.36
C SER A 33 -17.63 -18.50 12.53
N THR A 34 -18.13 -18.97 13.66
CA THR A 34 -17.34 -19.27 14.86
C THR A 34 -16.17 -20.22 14.55
N HIS A 35 -16.43 -21.25 13.72
CA HIS A 35 -15.43 -22.22 13.32
C HIS A 35 -14.35 -21.62 12.42
N GLU A 36 -14.73 -20.81 11.41
CA GLU A 36 -13.79 -20.13 10.53
C GLU A 36 -12.91 -19.15 11.29
N LEU A 37 -13.50 -18.36 12.20
CA LEU A 37 -12.74 -17.40 13.01
C LEU A 37 -11.72 -18.11 13.89
N HIS A 38 -12.11 -19.16 14.59
CA HIS A 38 -11.23 -19.96 15.42
C HIS A 38 -10.05 -20.54 14.63
N ASN A 39 -10.33 -21.17 13.49
CA ASN A 39 -9.30 -21.73 12.63
C ASN A 39 -8.36 -20.67 12.06
N SER A 40 -8.90 -19.51 11.65
CA SER A 40 -8.09 -18.40 11.13
C SER A 40 -7.16 -17.83 12.19
N LEU A 41 -7.65 -17.63 13.42
CA LEU A 41 -6.82 -17.18 14.53
C LEU A 41 -5.70 -18.19 14.88
N ALA A 42 -6.02 -19.48 14.87
CA ALA A 42 -5.02 -20.53 15.06
C ALA A 42 -3.94 -20.49 13.97
N LEU A 43 -4.34 -20.38 12.70
CA LEU A 43 -3.40 -20.28 11.58
C LEU A 43 -2.51 -19.03 11.67
N ILE A 44 -3.05 -17.87 12.06
CA ILE A 44 -2.28 -16.64 12.27
C ILE A 44 -1.21 -16.86 13.34
N LYS A 45 -1.58 -17.48 14.45
CA LYS A 45 -0.68 -17.74 15.57
C LYS A 45 0.50 -18.64 15.20
N PHE A 46 0.26 -19.66 14.38
CA PHE A 46 1.29 -20.65 14.00
C PHE A 46 2.03 -20.32 12.70
N SER A 47 1.54 -19.36 11.91
CA SER A 47 2.17 -19.00 10.63
C SER A 47 3.37 -18.08 10.82
N SER A 48 4.50 -18.46 10.21
CA SER A 48 5.68 -17.60 10.08
C SER A 48 5.66 -16.72 8.83
N LEU A 49 4.70 -16.94 7.91
CA LEU A 49 4.60 -16.19 6.67
C LEU A 49 4.32 -14.71 6.94
N ARG A 50 5.04 -13.86 6.23
CA ARG A 50 4.89 -12.40 6.27
C ARG A 50 4.75 -11.88 4.85
N THR A 51 4.13 -10.71 4.70
CA THR A 51 4.01 -10.00 3.44
C THR A 51 4.34 -8.53 3.62
N SER A 52 4.95 -7.93 2.61
CA SER A 52 5.16 -6.48 2.48
C SER A 52 4.20 -5.85 1.46
N SER A 53 3.20 -6.60 0.98
CA SER A 53 2.24 -6.13 -0.02
C SER A 53 1.41 -4.97 0.51
N ALA A 54 1.51 -3.80 -0.14
CA ALA A 54 0.65 -2.65 0.15
C ALA A 54 -0.82 -2.96 -0.17
N GLY A 55 -1.11 -3.74 -1.20
CA GLY A 55 -2.47 -4.19 -1.54
C GLY A 55 -3.17 -4.87 -0.36
N ARG A 56 -2.46 -5.69 0.42
CA ARG A 56 -3.04 -6.35 1.62
C ARG A 56 -3.41 -5.35 2.72
N ILE A 57 -2.76 -4.17 2.76
CA ILE A 57 -3.11 -3.09 3.70
C ILE A 57 -4.41 -2.40 3.24
N PHE A 58 -4.59 -2.20 1.94
CA PHE A 58 -5.84 -1.68 1.38
C PHE A 58 -7.00 -2.63 1.62
N ASP A 59 -6.82 -3.94 1.39
CA ASP A 59 -7.83 -4.95 1.67
C ASP A 59 -8.23 -4.96 3.15
N ALA A 60 -7.25 -4.90 4.04
CA ALA A 60 -7.50 -4.86 5.47
C ALA A 60 -8.31 -3.60 5.86
N ALA A 61 -7.94 -2.44 5.35
CA ALA A 61 -8.66 -1.19 5.61
C ALA A 61 -10.10 -1.23 5.08
N ALA A 62 -10.29 -1.75 3.86
CA ALA A 62 -11.63 -1.89 3.28
C ALA A 62 -12.52 -2.83 4.10
N ALA A 63 -11.99 -3.96 4.55
CA ALA A 63 -12.74 -4.90 5.39
C ALA A 63 -13.06 -4.33 6.78
N LEU A 64 -12.15 -3.57 7.40
CA LEU A 64 -12.41 -2.88 8.66
C LEU A 64 -13.52 -1.83 8.53
N LEU A 65 -13.65 -1.22 7.37
CA LEU A 65 -14.71 -0.26 7.06
C LEU A 65 -16.02 -0.93 6.55
N ASP A 66 -16.11 -2.25 6.55
CA ASP A 66 -17.25 -3.04 6.04
C ASP A 66 -17.57 -2.76 4.56
N LEU A 67 -16.54 -2.57 3.72
CA LEU A 67 -16.70 -2.31 2.29
C LEU A 67 -16.64 -3.59 1.46
N CYS A 68 -15.73 -4.51 1.82
CA CYS A 68 -15.53 -5.75 1.09
C CYS A 68 -14.93 -6.82 2.02
N ASP A 69 -15.62 -7.93 2.19
CA ASP A 69 -15.14 -9.08 2.98
C ASP A 69 -14.54 -10.18 2.11
N VAL A 70 -15.05 -10.34 0.89
CA VAL A 70 -14.60 -11.29 -0.13
C VAL A 70 -14.62 -10.59 -1.47
N GLN A 71 -13.52 -10.62 -2.19
CA GLN A 71 -13.37 -10.00 -3.52
C GLN A 71 -13.87 -10.94 -4.62
N THR A 72 -14.48 -10.38 -5.65
CA THR A 72 -14.89 -11.08 -6.87
C THR A 72 -13.86 -10.91 -7.99
N TYR A 73 -13.04 -9.85 -7.93
CA TYR A 73 -11.89 -9.60 -8.81
C TYR A 73 -10.77 -8.91 -8.03
N GLU A 74 -9.56 -8.95 -8.57
CA GLU A 74 -8.38 -8.37 -7.93
C GLU A 74 -8.49 -6.85 -7.82
N GLY A 75 -8.27 -6.31 -6.61
CA GLY A 75 -8.30 -4.87 -6.33
C GLY A 75 -9.69 -4.29 -6.03
N GLU A 76 -10.74 -5.10 -6.02
CA GLU A 76 -12.12 -4.64 -5.73
C GLU A 76 -12.21 -3.89 -4.39
N ALA A 77 -11.61 -4.43 -3.34
CA ALA A 77 -11.59 -3.81 -2.02
C ALA A 77 -10.90 -2.44 -2.03
N ALA A 78 -9.77 -2.34 -2.75
CA ALA A 78 -9.03 -1.10 -2.89
C ALA A 78 -9.83 -0.05 -3.68
N LEU A 79 -10.56 -0.46 -4.71
CA LEU A 79 -11.42 0.42 -5.49
C LEU A 79 -12.58 0.98 -4.65
N TYR A 80 -13.25 0.15 -3.84
CA TYR A 80 -14.29 0.62 -2.94
C TYR A 80 -13.75 1.60 -1.90
N LEU A 81 -12.56 1.33 -1.36
CA LEU A 81 -11.89 2.21 -0.41
C LEU A 81 -11.53 3.56 -1.04
N GLN A 82 -11.03 3.56 -2.30
CA GLN A 82 -10.75 4.77 -3.07
C GLN A 82 -12.03 5.58 -3.31
N THR A 83 -13.08 4.95 -3.83
CA THR A 83 -14.36 5.61 -4.11
C THR A 83 -14.95 6.26 -2.84
N LEU A 84 -14.83 5.57 -1.70
CA LEU A 84 -15.27 6.11 -0.42
C LEU A 84 -14.43 7.33 0.00
N ALA A 85 -13.12 7.29 -0.18
CA ALA A 85 -12.22 8.41 0.10
C ALA A 85 -12.49 9.61 -0.82
N GLU A 86 -12.73 9.36 -2.10
CA GLU A 86 -13.10 10.39 -3.09
C GLU A 86 -14.42 11.08 -2.71
N SER A 87 -15.37 10.38 -2.12
CA SER A 87 -16.61 11.00 -1.63
C SER A 87 -16.36 12.03 -0.51
N TYR A 88 -15.36 11.82 0.33
CA TYR A 88 -14.93 12.80 1.31
C TYR A 88 -14.28 14.01 0.65
N VAL A 89 -13.36 13.77 -0.28
CA VAL A 89 -12.67 14.83 -1.03
C VAL A 89 -13.65 15.69 -1.81
N GLY A 90 -14.67 15.10 -2.41
CA GLY A 90 -15.75 15.83 -3.11
C GLY A 90 -16.57 16.73 -2.20
N GLN A 91 -16.69 16.41 -0.91
CA GLN A 91 -17.42 17.20 0.08
C GLN A 91 -16.56 18.26 0.78
N CYS A 92 -15.32 17.94 1.09
CA CYS A 92 -14.45 18.75 1.96
C CYS A 92 -13.27 19.38 1.21
N GLY A 93 -13.09 19.10 -0.07
CA GLY A 93 -11.95 19.53 -0.87
C GLY A 93 -10.78 18.56 -0.83
N PHE A 94 -9.79 18.80 -1.70
CA PHE A 94 -8.65 17.91 -1.92
C PHE A 94 -7.64 17.91 -0.76
N ALA A 95 -7.57 18.99 0.02
CA ALA A 95 -6.62 19.07 1.14
C ALA A 95 -7.07 18.20 2.32
N MET A 96 -6.14 17.42 2.86
CA MET A 96 -6.33 16.64 4.08
C MET A 96 -5.41 17.20 5.18
N ASP A 97 -5.99 17.53 6.33
CA ASP A 97 -5.30 18.19 7.45
C ASP A 97 -4.72 17.22 8.48
N SER A 98 -5.00 15.94 8.35
CA SER A 98 -4.55 14.94 9.33
C SER A 98 -4.18 13.60 8.71
N SER A 99 -3.19 12.94 9.31
CA SER A 99 -2.76 11.57 9.01
C SER A 99 -2.57 10.78 10.30
N TYR A 100 -2.43 9.46 10.18
CA TYR A 100 -2.08 8.59 11.32
C TYR A 100 -0.60 8.73 11.72
N PHE A 101 0.19 9.50 10.96
CA PHE A 101 1.63 9.73 11.19
C PHE A 101 1.98 11.19 11.50
N ASP A 102 1.02 12.04 11.85
CA ASP A 102 1.28 13.47 12.09
C ASP A 102 2.28 13.73 13.22
N LYS A 103 2.30 12.86 14.23
CA LYS A 103 3.22 12.93 15.36
C LYS A 103 4.58 12.28 15.10
N CYS A 104 4.77 11.67 13.92
CA CYS A 104 6.01 11.00 13.57
C CYS A 104 6.99 11.97 12.93
N SER A 105 8.22 12.05 13.45
CA SER A 105 9.35 12.73 12.81
C SER A 105 10.11 11.82 11.84
N HIS A 106 9.98 10.51 11.99
CA HIS A 106 10.59 9.46 11.20
C HIS A 106 9.56 8.42 10.77
N ALA A 107 9.85 7.65 9.72
CA ALA A 107 9.02 6.55 9.32
C ALA A 107 8.91 5.50 10.45
N PRO A 108 7.70 5.09 10.86
CA PRO A 108 7.55 4.13 11.95
C PRO A 108 8.04 2.75 11.52
N SER A 109 8.62 1.99 12.46
CA SER A 109 9.13 0.64 12.21
C SER A 109 8.04 -0.37 11.81
N ARG A 110 6.79 -0.10 12.17
CA ARG A 110 5.61 -0.94 11.86
C ARG A 110 4.45 -0.10 11.32
N PRO A 111 4.58 0.49 10.13
CA PRO A 111 3.59 1.43 9.62
C PRO A 111 2.21 0.80 9.42
N ALA A 112 2.13 -0.46 8.98
CA ALA A 112 0.86 -1.17 8.82
C ALA A 112 0.08 -1.30 10.14
N LYS A 113 0.77 -1.60 11.25
CA LYS A 113 0.15 -1.68 12.58
C LYS A 113 -0.38 -0.31 13.03
N ALA A 114 0.40 0.75 12.83
CA ALA A 114 -0.02 2.11 13.16
C ALA A 114 -1.24 2.57 12.34
N LEU A 115 -1.28 2.25 11.05
CA LEU A 115 -2.45 2.50 10.19
C LEU A 115 -3.69 1.78 10.70
N MET A 116 -3.58 0.48 10.97
CA MET A 116 -4.72 -0.32 11.45
C MET A 116 -5.21 0.15 12.82
N GLN A 117 -4.30 0.45 13.76
CA GLN A 117 -4.68 1.02 15.05
C GLN A 117 -5.41 2.35 14.89
N GLY A 118 -4.90 3.23 14.02
CA GLY A 118 -5.54 4.52 13.75
C GLY A 118 -6.96 4.37 13.17
N ILE A 119 -7.18 3.42 12.26
CA ILE A 119 -8.51 3.11 11.73
C ILE A 119 -9.44 2.62 12.85
N LEU A 120 -8.97 1.68 13.68
CA LEU A 120 -9.76 1.15 14.81
C LEU A 120 -10.14 2.26 15.81
N ASP A 121 -9.20 3.14 16.11
CA ASP A 121 -9.42 4.27 17.02
C ASP A 121 -10.45 5.26 16.46
N ASP A 122 -10.38 5.57 15.17
CA ASP A 122 -11.34 6.47 14.53
C ASP A 122 -12.73 5.83 14.39
N LEU A 123 -12.81 4.52 14.13
CA LEU A 123 -14.07 3.76 14.17
C LEU A 123 -14.70 3.78 15.57
N ALA A 124 -13.90 3.55 16.62
CA ALA A 124 -14.36 3.58 18.01
C ALA A 124 -14.86 4.98 18.44
N ARG A 125 -14.32 6.04 17.83
CA ARG A 125 -14.77 7.43 18.03
C ARG A 125 -15.96 7.80 17.15
N GLY A 126 -16.49 6.90 16.35
CA GLY A 126 -17.64 7.16 15.47
C GLY A 126 -17.30 8.12 14.31
N LYS A 127 -16.05 8.20 13.87
CA LYS A 127 -15.69 9.02 12.71
C LYS A 127 -16.37 8.49 11.44
N PRO A 128 -16.78 9.36 10.50
CA PRO A 128 -17.35 8.92 9.23
C PRO A 128 -16.39 8.03 8.44
N LYS A 129 -16.91 6.95 7.84
CA LYS A 129 -16.09 5.98 7.10
C LYS A 129 -15.35 6.62 5.90
N ASN A 130 -15.98 7.59 5.23
CA ASN A 130 -15.33 8.32 4.12
C ASN A 130 -14.15 9.18 4.59
N TYR A 131 -14.26 9.82 5.75
CA TYR A 131 -13.14 10.52 6.39
C TYR A 131 -12.00 9.55 6.73
N ILE A 132 -12.32 8.38 7.31
CA ILE A 132 -11.31 7.37 7.65
C ILE A 132 -10.60 6.85 6.39
N ALA A 133 -11.36 6.60 5.31
CA ALA A 133 -10.80 6.16 4.03
C ALA A 133 -9.87 7.23 3.42
N ALA A 134 -10.26 8.50 3.43
CA ALA A 134 -9.42 9.61 2.97
C ALA A 134 -8.15 9.74 3.81
N LYS A 135 -8.28 9.72 5.14
CA LYS A 135 -7.16 9.80 6.08
C LYS A 135 -6.19 8.62 5.94
N PHE A 136 -6.69 7.42 5.65
CA PHE A 136 -5.87 6.25 5.34
C PHE A 136 -4.99 6.49 4.11
N HIS A 137 -5.57 6.94 2.99
CA HIS A 137 -4.81 7.25 1.78
C HIS A 137 -3.78 8.35 2.02
N PHE A 138 -4.17 9.43 2.66
CA PHE A 138 -3.27 10.54 2.97
C PHE A 138 -2.14 10.10 3.93
N SER A 139 -2.42 9.18 4.85
CA SER A 139 -1.39 8.62 5.72
C SER A 139 -0.31 7.86 4.96
N LEU A 140 -0.67 7.17 3.87
CA LEU A 140 0.32 6.54 2.99
C LEU A 140 1.18 7.58 2.28
N VAL A 141 0.59 8.67 1.82
CA VAL A 141 1.33 9.81 1.23
C VAL A 141 2.31 10.39 2.25
N ARG A 142 1.86 10.59 3.49
CA ARG A 142 2.72 11.07 4.59
C ARG A 142 3.86 10.11 4.88
N LEU A 143 3.60 8.80 4.89
CA LEU A 143 4.61 7.75 5.10
C LEU A 143 5.69 7.77 4.02
N ILE A 144 5.33 8.00 2.75
CA ILE A 144 6.28 8.15 1.64
C ILE A 144 7.23 9.32 1.93
N GLY A 145 6.70 10.48 2.33
CA GLY A 145 7.52 11.66 2.66
C GLY A 145 8.47 11.41 3.84
N LEU A 146 7.99 10.77 4.91
CA LEU A 146 8.83 10.40 6.06
C LEU A 146 9.95 9.45 5.65
N THR A 147 9.62 8.43 4.85
CA THR A 147 10.60 7.45 4.36
C THR A 147 11.65 8.12 3.46
N ALA A 148 11.23 8.99 2.55
CA ALA A 148 12.15 9.71 1.66
C ALA A 148 13.10 10.64 2.45
N ALA A 149 12.59 11.28 3.50
CA ALA A 149 13.39 12.12 4.39
C ALA A 149 14.42 11.30 5.18
N ASP A 150 14.01 10.16 5.75
CA ASP A 150 14.90 9.26 6.49
C ASP A 150 16.01 8.70 5.59
N MET A 151 15.68 8.34 4.34
CA MET A 151 16.61 7.84 3.35
C MET A 151 17.44 8.95 2.67
N LYS A 152 17.09 10.22 2.88
CA LYS A 152 17.72 11.40 2.27
C LYS A 152 17.75 11.32 0.73
N VAL A 153 16.69 10.79 0.12
CA VAL A 153 16.58 10.65 -1.33
C VAL A 153 15.81 11.81 -1.95
N ARG A 154 16.22 12.19 -3.18
CA ARG A 154 15.53 13.20 -3.98
C ARG A 154 14.61 12.57 -5.03
N ASN A 155 15.00 11.44 -5.56
CA ASN A 155 14.29 10.74 -6.64
C ASN A 155 13.44 9.61 -6.06
N ILE A 156 12.15 9.57 -6.39
CA ILE A 156 11.24 8.55 -5.93
C ILE A 156 10.54 7.93 -7.13
N CYS A 157 10.69 6.62 -7.31
CA CYS A 157 10.02 5.85 -8.35
C CYS A 157 8.85 5.06 -7.76
N PHE A 158 7.70 5.09 -8.44
CA PHE A 158 6.48 4.42 -8.03
C PHE A 158 6.13 3.31 -9.01
N SER A 159 6.04 2.08 -8.51
CA SER A 159 5.67 0.89 -9.28
C SER A 159 4.86 -0.07 -8.43
N GLY A 160 4.01 -0.87 -9.06
CA GLY A 160 3.08 -1.79 -8.41
C GLY A 160 1.62 -1.36 -8.57
N GLY A 161 0.69 -2.33 -8.53
CA GLY A 161 -0.74 -2.12 -8.78
C GLY A 161 -1.42 -1.08 -7.88
N VAL A 162 -0.88 -0.82 -6.70
CA VAL A 162 -1.39 0.22 -5.78
C VAL A 162 -1.36 1.62 -6.41
N PHE A 163 -0.43 1.89 -7.34
CA PHE A 163 -0.33 3.18 -8.03
C PHE A 163 -1.26 3.32 -9.22
N GLN A 164 -2.18 2.38 -9.43
CA GLN A 164 -3.39 2.57 -10.24
C GLN A 164 -4.45 3.40 -9.50
N ASN A 165 -4.32 3.56 -8.17
CA ASN A 165 -5.17 4.41 -7.36
C ASN A 165 -4.92 5.89 -7.68
N ALA A 166 -5.87 6.52 -8.38
CA ALA A 166 -5.75 7.90 -8.86
C ALA A 166 -5.65 8.89 -7.69
N LEU A 167 -6.49 8.75 -6.66
CA LEU A 167 -6.48 9.64 -5.50
C LEU A 167 -5.12 9.61 -4.78
N LEU A 168 -4.54 8.42 -4.61
CA LEU A 168 -3.23 8.25 -4.00
C LEU A 168 -2.14 8.95 -4.83
N THR A 169 -2.13 8.73 -6.15
CA THR A 169 -1.10 9.30 -7.03
C THR A 169 -1.22 10.82 -7.13
N ASP A 170 -2.43 11.36 -7.13
CA ASP A 170 -2.66 12.80 -7.17
C ASP A 170 -2.21 13.48 -5.88
N TRP A 171 -2.52 12.88 -4.73
CA TRP A 171 -1.99 13.39 -3.44
C TRP A 171 -0.48 13.28 -3.35
N ILE A 172 0.15 12.20 -3.84
CA ILE A 172 1.61 12.10 -3.88
C ILE A 172 2.22 13.24 -4.70
N ARG A 173 1.67 13.53 -5.87
CA ARG A 173 2.13 14.65 -6.71
C ARG A 173 1.94 15.99 -6.00
N HIS A 174 0.78 16.22 -5.42
CA HIS A 174 0.47 17.46 -4.70
C HIS A 174 1.43 17.71 -3.54
N GLU A 175 1.68 16.70 -2.70
CA GLU A 175 2.46 16.86 -1.47
C GLU A 175 3.98 16.85 -1.70
N HIS A 176 4.46 16.14 -2.72
CA HIS A 176 5.89 15.83 -2.84
C HIS A 176 6.58 16.40 -4.07
N ALA A 177 5.86 16.84 -5.13
CA ALA A 177 6.48 17.32 -6.36
C ALA A 177 7.38 18.55 -6.16
N ALA A 178 7.11 19.39 -5.17
CA ALA A 178 7.95 20.55 -4.86
C ALA A 178 9.30 20.20 -4.22
N LYS A 179 9.41 19.01 -3.58
CA LYS A 179 10.58 18.59 -2.81
C LYS A 179 11.35 17.44 -3.45
N HIS A 180 10.67 16.62 -4.25
CA HIS A 180 11.19 15.39 -4.82
C HIS A 180 10.96 15.32 -6.32
N GLN A 181 11.82 14.63 -7.04
CA GLN A 181 11.58 14.24 -8.42
C GLN A 181 10.82 12.91 -8.41
N LEU A 182 9.58 12.94 -8.91
CA LEU A 182 8.66 11.80 -8.85
C LEU A 182 8.59 11.13 -10.21
N PHE A 183 8.76 9.81 -10.23
CA PHE A 183 8.68 8.99 -11.44
C PHE A 183 7.54 8.00 -11.31
N PHE A 184 6.55 8.15 -12.17
CA PHE A 184 5.42 7.24 -12.32
C PHE A 184 5.48 6.57 -13.69
N HIS A 185 4.88 5.39 -13.81
CA HIS A 185 4.63 4.81 -15.12
C HIS A 185 3.73 5.73 -15.94
N ALA A 186 4.13 6.03 -17.18
CA ALA A 186 3.40 6.92 -18.07
C ALA A 186 2.87 6.20 -19.32
N ALA A 187 3.68 5.32 -19.91
CA ALA A 187 3.33 4.61 -21.15
C ALA A 187 2.76 3.20 -20.88
N LEU A 188 2.99 2.66 -19.72
CA LEU A 188 2.62 1.30 -19.34
C LEU A 188 1.90 1.32 -17.98
N SER A 189 1.08 0.30 -17.70
CA SER A 189 0.44 0.12 -16.40
C SER A 189 1.49 -0.06 -15.29
N PRO A 190 1.28 0.44 -14.06
CA PRO A 190 2.23 0.21 -12.96
C PRO A 190 2.14 -1.20 -12.34
N ASN A 191 1.20 -2.04 -12.77
CA ASN A 191 0.96 -3.38 -12.24
C ASN A 191 1.86 -4.46 -12.87
N ASP A 192 1.58 -5.73 -12.57
CA ASP A 192 2.37 -6.89 -12.99
C ASP A 192 2.39 -7.15 -14.50
N GLU A 193 1.49 -6.53 -15.29
CA GLU A 193 1.50 -6.59 -16.75
C GLU A 193 2.81 -6.09 -17.36
N ASN A 194 3.56 -5.27 -16.63
CA ASN A 194 4.85 -4.71 -17.06
C ASN A 194 6.08 -5.56 -16.74
N ILE A 195 5.93 -6.65 -16.03
CA ILE A 195 7.07 -7.48 -15.61
C ILE A 195 7.86 -7.98 -16.84
N SER A 196 7.17 -8.47 -17.87
CA SER A 196 7.81 -8.97 -19.09
C SER A 196 8.60 -7.88 -19.84
N PHE A 197 8.02 -6.68 -19.96
CA PHE A 197 8.72 -5.53 -20.54
C PHE A 197 9.94 -5.14 -19.72
N GLY A 198 9.80 -5.09 -18.39
CA GLY A 198 10.91 -4.80 -17.48
C GLY A 198 12.06 -5.81 -17.58
N GLN A 199 11.75 -7.09 -17.77
CA GLN A 199 12.74 -8.14 -18.00
C GLN A 199 13.54 -7.91 -19.29
N VAL A 200 12.86 -7.59 -20.39
CA VAL A 200 13.52 -7.28 -21.68
C VAL A 200 14.38 -6.03 -21.55
N ALA A 201 13.85 -4.95 -21.01
CA ALA A 201 14.60 -3.71 -20.81
C ALA A 201 15.84 -3.90 -19.93
N PHE A 202 15.73 -4.70 -18.87
CA PHE A 202 16.87 -5.03 -18.00
C PHE A 202 17.94 -5.83 -18.75
N TYR A 203 17.51 -6.82 -19.55
CA TYR A 203 18.42 -7.65 -20.34
C TYR A 203 19.18 -6.83 -21.38
N GLU A 204 18.49 -5.98 -22.15
CA GLU A 204 19.12 -5.09 -23.14
C GLU A 204 20.12 -4.14 -22.52
N ASN A 205 19.77 -3.50 -21.39
CA ASN A 205 20.71 -2.61 -20.69
C ASN A 205 21.95 -3.36 -20.19
N LYS A 206 21.80 -4.60 -19.74
CA LYS A 206 22.90 -5.43 -19.29
C LYS A 206 23.83 -5.81 -20.44
N ILE A 207 23.30 -6.20 -21.60
CA ILE A 207 24.10 -6.51 -22.80
C ILE A 207 24.85 -5.27 -23.26
N ARG A 208 24.17 -4.13 -23.39
CA ARG A 208 24.81 -2.87 -23.80
C ARG A 208 25.98 -2.51 -22.90
N SER A 209 25.81 -2.63 -21.59
CA SER A 209 26.88 -2.35 -20.62
C SER A 209 28.07 -3.30 -20.71
N VAL A 210 27.90 -4.52 -21.18
CA VAL A 210 28.99 -5.49 -21.45
C VAL A 210 29.73 -5.11 -22.72
N HIS A 211 29.03 -4.82 -23.81
CA HIS A 211 29.64 -4.38 -25.07
C HIS A 211 30.45 -3.10 -24.91
N GLU A 212 29.90 -2.08 -24.22
CA GLU A 212 30.63 -0.84 -23.95
C GLU A 212 31.92 -1.08 -23.14
N LYS A 213 31.93 -2.01 -22.19
CA LYS A 213 33.13 -2.39 -21.45
C LYS A 213 34.16 -3.11 -22.34
N GLU A 214 33.72 -3.98 -23.23
CA GLU A 214 34.59 -4.70 -24.17
C GLU A 214 35.20 -3.76 -25.20
N GLU A 215 34.46 -2.80 -25.73
CA GLU A 215 34.98 -1.77 -26.65
C GLU A 215 36.00 -0.87 -25.97
N ASN A 216 35.74 -0.44 -24.74
CA ASN A 216 36.66 0.38 -23.96
C ASN A 216 37.98 -0.38 -23.66
N MET A 217 37.90 -1.69 -23.34
CA MET A 217 39.10 -2.50 -23.14
C MET A 217 39.90 -2.70 -24.43
N LYS A 218 39.27 -2.85 -25.59
CA LYS A 218 39.95 -2.96 -26.89
C LYS A 218 40.65 -1.66 -27.25
N SER A 219 40.05 -0.51 -26.99
CA SER A 219 40.65 0.82 -27.26
C SER A 219 41.86 1.10 -26.36
N MET A 220 41.86 0.64 -25.10
CA MET A 220 42.98 0.78 -24.17
C MET A 220 44.18 -0.13 -24.51
N ASN A 221 43.96 -1.26 -25.18
CA ASN A 221 45.02 -2.19 -25.59
C ASN A 221 45.57 -1.88 -26.99
N SER A 222 45.07 -0.86 -27.68
CA SER A 222 45.47 -0.45 -29.02
C SER A 222 46.36 0.81 -29.03
N ASN A 223 46.68 1.34 -27.85
CA ASN A 223 47.64 2.44 -27.61
C ASN A 223 48.84 1.92 -26.82
#